data_72f6d64ab56d310dceaf0f360637a3b3
#
_entry.id   72f6d64ab56d310dceaf0f360637a3b3
#
_cell.length_a   1.000
_cell.length_b   1.000
_cell.length_c   1.000
_cell.angle_alpha   90.00
_cell.angle_beta   90.00
_cell.angle_gamma   90.00
#
_symmetry.space_group_name_H-M   'P 1'
#
loop_
_entity.id
_entity.type
_entity.pdbx_description
1 polymer ?
#
loop_
_entity_poly.entity_id
_entity_poly.type
_entity_poly.pdbx_seq_one_letter_code
_entity_poly.pdbx_strand_id
1 'polypeptide(L)'
;MLANLDNPDAASSERPAARVPDSLKVRNLVYNPCFGEQLPKADYAALLRAQELELRAVDLVNRYFSNYETAAQLAEAYAAAATESEAGEIYDRYGAMQRIDRALSDSLAGVWNYIFDNKNYAYGYLLDKLGQEEALTREEEALAKAQRQVASLRGETASDAVADYFLRKQVLVDYEASVAGLLDLGAARDSLRGVAAQLREADFRRPKVEVAQRYFLDFDSVVFTKTPKYSYSNPIPECRVYEHGTIYRLLLGTFNTKRAVSTFRGAYPLSYLVNDEGKWCYFTGGFATREEADSVQTVLKKHGFVRPEVVVWTDGVYRNLSREPEAGAVAYRIEIDGADALSEEVRQTIASLSEGRELSRVGSGTFVVGTFDDRAVADRLAEALRQADAALEIKVAEIVPQTE
;
A
#
# COMPACT_ATOMS: atom_id res chain seq x y z
N MET A 1 27.45 -5.84 12.42
CA MET A 1 28.05 -6.74 11.42
C MET A 1 26.99 -6.95 10.36
N LEU A 2 27.00 -6.15 9.31
CA LEU A 2 26.12 -6.32 8.14
C LEU A 2 26.87 -7.22 7.17
N ALA A 3 26.38 -8.45 7.00
CA ALA A 3 26.93 -9.41 6.06
C ALA A 3 26.49 -9.04 4.64
N ASN A 4 27.46 -9.06 3.73
CA ASN A 4 27.31 -8.92 2.29
C ASN A 4 26.23 -9.86 1.73
N LEU A 5 25.27 -9.31 1.02
CA LEU A 5 24.43 -10.03 0.08
C LEU A 5 24.99 -9.78 -1.33
N ASP A 6 26.08 -10.47 -1.65
CA ASP A 6 26.51 -10.63 -3.04
C ASP A 6 25.65 -11.74 -3.68
N ASN A 7 24.72 -11.32 -4.54
CA ASN A 7 24.05 -12.22 -5.46
C ASN A 7 24.66 -12.02 -6.86
N PRO A 8 25.46 -12.98 -7.39
CA PRO A 8 26.25 -12.76 -8.61
C PRO A 8 25.47 -12.87 -9.93
N ASP A 9 24.16 -13.11 -9.94
CA ASP A 9 23.39 -13.39 -11.17
C ASP A 9 22.30 -12.40 -11.54
N ALA A 10 22.22 -11.27 -10.86
CA ALA A 10 21.46 -10.14 -11.37
C ALA A 10 22.37 -9.33 -12.28
N ALA A 11 22.40 -9.64 -13.57
CA ALA A 11 22.85 -8.73 -14.61
C ALA A 11 21.96 -7.48 -14.54
N SER A 12 22.22 -6.59 -13.59
CA SER A 12 21.71 -5.24 -13.59
C SER A 12 22.31 -4.59 -14.84
N SER A 13 21.47 -4.39 -15.85
CA SER A 13 21.77 -3.36 -16.84
C SER A 13 21.93 -2.09 -16.01
N GLU A 14 23.19 -1.70 -15.75
CA GLU A 14 23.53 -0.43 -15.14
C GLU A 14 22.98 0.67 -16.06
N ARG A 15 21.72 1.05 -15.84
CA ARG A 15 21.21 2.29 -16.35
C ARG A 15 22.03 3.37 -15.62
N PRO A 16 22.73 4.24 -16.35
CA PRO A 16 23.50 5.30 -15.72
C PRO A 16 22.56 6.04 -14.78
N ALA A 17 22.95 6.16 -13.52
CA ALA A 17 22.22 6.96 -12.54
C ALA A 17 21.88 8.28 -13.20
N ALA A 18 20.63 8.75 -13.07
CA ALA A 18 20.17 9.99 -13.65
C ALA A 18 20.81 11.20 -12.93
N ARG A 19 22.14 11.28 -12.99
CA ARG A 19 22.89 12.43 -12.53
C ARG A 19 22.83 13.49 -13.62
N VAL A 20 22.38 14.67 -13.24
CA VAL A 20 22.56 15.85 -14.10
C VAL A 20 24.05 16.12 -14.19
N PRO A 21 24.68 16.04 -15.36
CA PRO A 21 26.13 16.19 -15.47
C PRO A 21 26.59 17.56 -15.03
N ASP A 22 27.75 17.65 -14.37
CA ASP A 22 28.39 18.94 -14.00
C ASP A 22 28.72 19.79 -15.21
N SER A 23 28.80 19.23 -16.42
CA SER A 23 29.00 19.90 -17.69
C SER A 23 27.85 20.82 -18.12
N LEU A 24 26.70 20.78 -17.45
CA LEU A 24 25.57 21.71 -17.63
C LEU A 24 25.88 23.16 -17.20
N LYS A 25 27.06 23.43 -16.66
CA LYS A 25 27.51 24.76 -16.33
C LYS A 25 27.89 25.51 -17.60
N VAL A 26 26.90 25.93 -18.40
CA VAL A 26 27.14 26.87 -19.47
C VAL A 26 27.39 28.24 -18.84
N ARG A 27 28.59 28.38 -18.34
CA ARG A 27 28.99 29.55 -17.52
C ARG A 27 29.04 30.84 -18.29
N ASN A 28 29.10 30.80 -19.62
CA ASN A 28 29.48 31.97 -20.41
C ASN A 28 28.35 32.60 -21.22
N LEU A 29 27.23 31.87 -21.47
CA LEU A 29 26.19 32.40 -22.36
C LEU A 29 25.55 33.68 -21.79
N VAL A 30 25.00 33.62 -20.58
CA VAL A 30 24.27 34.73 -19.95
C VAL A 30 25.18 35.91 -19.57
N TYR A 31 26.49 35.69 -19.49
CA TYR A 31 27.48 36.74 -19.23
C TYR A 31 27.97 37.41 -20.52
N ASN A 32 27.46 37.04 -21.69
CA ASN A 32 27.77 37.73 -22.92
C ASN A 32 27.25 39.16 -22.84
N PRO A 33 28.10 40.18 -23.23
CA PRO A 33 27.72 41.60 -23.18
C PRO A 33 26.39 41.93 -23.87
N CYS A 34 26.03 41.17 -24.90
CA CYS A 34 24.78 41.35 -25.63
C CYS A 34 23.56 41.32 -24.70
N PHE A 35 23.53 40.43 -23.69
CA PHE A 35 22.41 40.40 -22.75
C PHE A 35 22.32 41.68 -21.90
N GLY A 36 23.45 42.17 -21.42
CA GLY A 36 23.48 43.39 -20.62
C GLY A 36 23.15 44.66 -21.42
N GLU A 37 23.41 44.63 -22.73
CA GLU A 37 23.12 45.74 -23.64
C GLU A 37 21.69 45.76 -24.14
N GLN A 38 21.10 44.58 -24.37
CA GLN A 38 19.76 44.47 -24.98
C GLN A 38 18.64 44.35 -23.95
N LEU A 39 18.88 43.70 -22.81
CA LEU A 39 17.86 43.49 -21.79
C LEU A 39 17.70 44.71 -20.88
N PRO A 40 16.50 45.02 -20.38
CA PRO A 40 16.28 45.90 -19.24
C PRO A 40 17.13 45.47 -18.04
N LYS A 41 17.64 46.44 -17.26
CA LYS A 41 18.56 46.14 -16.14
C LYS A 41 17.97 45.15 -15.13
N ALA A 42 16.70 45.25 -14.85
CA ALA A 42 16.00 44.33 -13.92
C ALA A 42 15.96 42.90 -14.46
N ASP A 43 15.66 42.73 -15.74
CA ASP A 43 15.55 41.44 -16.40
C ASP A 43 16.90 40.76 -16.55
N TYR A 44 17.94 41.55 -16.84
CA TYR A 44 19.31 41.03 -16.85
C TYR A 44 19.77 40.59 -15.45
N ALA A 45 19.44 41.35 -14.41
CA ALA A 45 19.73 40.91 -13.04
C ALA A 45 18.98 39.63 -12.67
N ALA A 46 17.74 39.47 -13.10
CA ALA A 46 16.95 38.26 -12.88
C ALA A 46 17.54 37.06 -13.65
N LEU A 47 18.01 37.26 -14.88
CA LEU A 47 18.69 36.22 -15.67
C LEU A 47 19.98 35.75 -14.99
N LEU A 48 20.80 36.66 -14.46
CA LEU A 48 22.02 36.31 -13.73
C LEU A 48 21.70 35.51 -12.47
N ARG A 49 20.66 35.90 -11.72
CA ARG A 49 20.20 35.16 -10.54
C ARG A 49 19.67 33.78 -10.92
N ALA A 50 18.94 33.66 -12.03
CA ALA A 50 18.47 32.37 -12.53
C ALA A 50 19.65 31.43 -12.84
N GLN A 51 20.74 31.96 -13.42
CA GLN A 51 21.97 31.22 -13.68
C GLN A 51 22.64 30.71 -12.40
N GLU A 52 22.69 31.54 -11.36
CA GLU A 52 23.24 31.15 -10.05
C GLU A 52 22.43 30.03 -9.38
N LEU A 53 21.10 30.06 -9.56
CA LEU A 53 20.20 29.07 -8.98
C LEU A 53 20.22 27.70 -9.68
N GLU A 54 20.78 27.58 -10.88
CA GLU A 54 20.84 26.30 -11.61
C GLU A 54 21.55 25.20 -10.83
N LEU A 55 22.65 25.55 -10.13
CA LEU A 55 23.35 24.57 -9.28
C LEU A 55 22.48 24.04 -8.15
N ARG A 56 21.61 24.90 -7.61
CA ARG A 56 20.66 24.50 -6.57
C ARG A 56 19.60 23.58 -7.13
N ALA A 57 19.09 23.83 -8.33
CA ALA A 57 18.14 22.92 -8.98
C ALA A 57 18.75 21.53 -9.21
N VAL A 58 20.00 21.48 -9.71
CA VAL A 58 20.75 20.23 -9.89
C VAL A 58 20.94 19.48 -8.56
N ASP A 59 21.31 20.18 -7.48
CA ASP A 59 21.47 19.59 -6.15
C ASP A 59 20.14 19.00 -5.65
N LEU A 60 19.03 19.73 -5.80
CA LEU A 60 17.71 19.27 -5.40
C LEU A 60 17.29 17.98 -6.15
N VAL A 61 17.53 17.93 -7.46
CA VAL A 61 17.25 16.73 -8.28
C VAL A 61 18.09 15.54 -7.83
N ASN A 62 19.41 15.75 -7.64
CA ASN A 62 20.30 14.66 -7.22
C ASN A 62 19.95 14.15 -5.82
N ARG A 63 19.60 15.03 -4.89
CA ARG A 63 19.13 14.65 -3.55
C ARG A 63 17.80 13.91 -3.60
N TYR A 64 16.88 14.34 -4.48
CA TYR A 64 15.64 13.64 -4.71
C TYR A 64 15.90 12.19 -5.17
N PHE A 65 16.74 11.97 -6.17
CA PHE A 65 17.04 10.62 -6.65
C PHE A 65 17.69 9.73 -5.57
N SER A 66 18.65 10.28 -4.83
CA SER A 66 19.29 9.54 -3.73
C SER A 66 18.29 9.15 -2.64
N ASN A 67 17.36 10.05 -2.31
CA ASN A 67 16.31 9.78 -1.32
C ASN A 67 15.27 8.79 -1.84
N TYR A 68 14.90 8.90 -3.12
CA TYR A 68 14.00 7.94 -3.79
C TYR A 68 14.58 6.51 -3.77
N GLU A 69 15.86 6.34 -4.07
CA GLU A 69 16.54 5.05 -4.00
C GLU A 69 16.49 4.47 -2.58
N THR A 70 16.70 5.32 -1.58
CA THR A 70 16.58 4.91 -0.17
C THR A 70 15.15 4.50 0.19
N ALA A 71 14.14 5.24 -0.28
CA ALA A 71 12.74 4.92 -0.07
C ALA A 71 12.35 3.58 -0.72
N ALA A 72 12.85 3.30 -1.94
CA ALA A 72 12.65 2.03 -2.62
C ALA A 72 13.26 0.86 -1.85
N GLN A 73 14.50 1.00 -1.36
CA GLN A 73 15.15 -0.01 -0.52
C GLN A 73 14.39 -0.26 0.79
N LEU A 74 13.85 0.79 1.41
CA LEU A 74 13.02 0.66 2.62
C LEU A 74 11.71 -0.07 2.33
N ALA A 75 11.09 0.16 1.18
CA ALA A 75 9.89 -0.57 0.77
C ALA A 75 10.15 -2.07 0.58
N GLU A 76 11.29 -2.44 -0.03
CA GLU A 76 11.73 -3.83 -0.16
C GLU A 76 12.02 -4.45 1.22
N ALA A 77 12.75 -3.73 2.08
CA ALA A 77 13.04 -4.19 3.43
C ALA A 77 11.76 -4.37 4.27
N TYR A 78 10.77 -3.47 4.14
CA TYR A 78 9.47 -3.62 4.77
C TYR A 78 8.76 -4.90 4.30
N ALA A 79 8.78 -5.18 3.00
CA ALA A 79 8.19 -6.40 2.44
C ALA A 79 8.87 -7.67 2.96
N ALA A 80 10.16 -7.61 3.33
CA ALA A 80 10.95 -8.73 3.84
C ALA A 80 10.98 -8.83 5.38
N ALA A 81 10.49 -7.82 6.13
CA ALA A 81 10.56 -7.78 7.58
C ALA A 81 9.91 -9.03 8.22
N ALA A 82 10.59 -9.61 9.21
CA ALA A 82 10.13 -10.83 9.85
C ALA A 82 9.15 -10.58 11.02
N THR A 83 9.19 -9.40 11.62
CA THR A 83 8.39 -9.05 12.80
C THR A 83 7.65 -7.72 12.64
N GLU A 84 6.55 -7.57 13.38
CA GLU A 84 5.76 -6.33 13.41
C GLU A 84 6.59 -5.12 13.87
N SER A 85 7.46 -5.30 14.87
CA SER A 85 8.34 -4.23 15.37
C SER A 85 9.34 -3.77 14.32
N GLU A 86 9.99 -4.71 13.63
CA GLU A 86 10.93 -4.40 12.56
C GLU A 86 10.23 -3.70 11.39
N ALA A 87 9.07 -4.22 10.98
CA ALA A 87 8.26 -3.60 9.93
C ALA A 87 7.83 -2.17 10.32
N GLY A 88 7.40 -1.95 11.56
CA GLY A 88 7.02 -0.63 12.07
C GLY A 88 8.16 0.38 11.99
N GLU A 89 9.36 0.01 12.46
CA GLU A 89 10.55 0.87 12.38
C GLU A 89 10.93 1.22 10.94
N ILE A 90 10.84 0.24 10.02
CA ILE A 90 11.13 0.46 8.60
C ILE A 90 10.07 1.38 7.98
N TYR A 91 8.80 1.17 8.31
CA TYR A 91 7.69 1.99 7.80
C TYR A 91 7.79 3.45 8.25
N ASP A 92 8.19 3.69 9.49
CA ASP A 92 8.41 5.06 10.00
C ASP A 92 9.54 5.76 9.24
N ARG A 93 10.63 5.04 8.96
CA ARG A 93 11.74 5.56 8.15
C ARG A 93 11.31 5.82 6.72
N TYR A 94 10.57 4.91 6.10
CA TYR A 94 9.98 5.11 4.79
C TYR A 94 9.09 6.35 4.74
N GLY A 95 8.22 6.54 5.72
CA GLY A 95 7.38 7.72 5.85
C GLY A 95 8.19 9.03 6.00
N ALA A 96 9.34 8.97 6.67
CA ALA A 96 10.27 10.11 6.75
C ALA A 96 10.87 10.45 5.38
N MET A 97 11.28 9.44 4.60
CA MET A 97 11.79 9.65 3.24
C MET A 97 10.73 10.26 2.32
N GLN A 98 9.49 9.79 2.40
CA GLN A 98 8.37 10.37 1.63
C GLN A 98 8.12 11.86 1.94
N ARG A 99 8.29 12.27 3.19
CA ARG A 99 8.20 13.70 3.57
C ARG A 99 9.35 14.52 3.00
N ILE A 100 10.58 13.97 3.00
CA ILE A 100 11.75 14.61 2.42
C ILE A 100 11.57 14.75 0.91
N ASP A 101 11.12 13.73 0.19
CA ASP A 101 10.86 13.76 -1.24
C ASP A 101 9.86 14.85 -1.61
N ARG A 102 8.79 14.98 -0.85
CA ARG A 102 7.81 16.05 -1.05
C ARG A 102 8.45 17.43 -0.89
N ALA A 103 9.19 17.62 0.18
CA ALA A 103 9.87 18.92 0.43
C ALA A 103 10.92 19.26 -0.63
N LEU A 104 11.65 18.25 -1.14
CA LEU A 104 12.59 18.43 -2.25
C LEU A 104 11.87 18.77 -3.55
N SER A 105 10.76 18.08 -3.85
CA SER A 105 9.92 18.34 -5.02
C SER A 105 9.34 19.77 -5.00
N ASP A 106 8.78 20.19 -3.87
CA ASP A 106 8.22 21.54 -3.70
C ASP A 106 9.32 22.62 -3.86
N SER A 107 10.49 22.39 -3.28
CA SER A 107 11.64 23.29 -3.40
C SER A 107 12.15 23.36 -4.84
N LEU A 108 12.21 22.22 -5.52
CA LEU A 108 12.62 22.16 -6.93
C LEU A 108 11.61 22.91 -7.80
N ALA A 109 10.32 22.69 -7.62
CA ALA A 109 9.28 23.39 -8.39
C ALA A 109 9.40 24.90 -8.28
N GLY A 110 9.60 25.43 -7.07
CA GLY A 110 9.78 26.87 -6.85
C GLY A 110 11.05 27.43 -7.50
N VAL A 111 12.18 26.77 -7.28
CA VAL A 111 13.47 27.20 -7.85
C VAL A 111 13.47 27.08 -9.37
N TRP A 112 12.95 25.96 -9.89
CA TRP A 112 12.95 25.69 -11.33
C TRP A 112 12.02 26.61 -12.10
N ASN A 113 10.83 26.91 -11.59
CA ASN A 113 9.95 27.90 -12.21
C ASN A 113 10.63 29.25 -12.36
N TYR A 114 11.29 29.73 -11.30
CA TYR A 114 12.03 31.00 -11.37
C TYR A 114 13.15 30.98 -12.44
N ILE A 115 13.93 29.90 -12.48
CA ILE A 115 15.01 29.73 -13.47
C ILE A 115 14.45 29.74 -14.89
N PHE A 116 13.45 28.87 -15.12
CA PHE A 116 12.88 28.67 -16.43
C PHE A 116 12.25 29.94 -16.97
N ASP A 117 11.39 30.58 -16.20
CA ASP A 117 10.65 31.77 -16.64
C ASP A 117 11.59 32.93 -17.00
N ASN A 118 12.58 33.18 -16.17
CA ASN A 118 13.53 34.28 -16.42
C ASN A 118 14.47 34.00 -17.60
N LYS A 119 14.97 32.79 -17.76
CA LYS A 119 15.80 32.40 -18.90
C LYS A 119 14.99 32.37 -20.19
N ASN A 120 13.81 31.74 -20.19
CA ASN A 120 12.95 31.68 -21.36
C ASN A 120 12.57 33.10 -21.85
N TYR A 121 12.18 33.96 -20.90
CA TYR A 121 11.89 35.36 -21.21
C TYR A 121 13.10 36.07 -21.84
N ALA A 122 14.27 35.97 -21.21
CA ALA A 122 15.49 36.68 -21.67
C ALA A 122 15.93 36.22 -23.06
N TYR A 123 15.86 34.93 -23.35
CA TYR A 123 16.20 34.37 -24.66
C TYR A 123 15.19 34.77 -25.72
N GLY A 124 13.88 34.69 -25.41
CA GLY A 124 12.81 35.13 -26.29
C GLY A 124 12.93 36.62 -26.65
N TYR A 125 13.17 37.47 -25.63
CA TYR A 125 13.38 38.90 -25.83
C TYR A 125 14.56 39.17 -26.75
N LEU A 126 15.69 38.46 -26.59
CA LEU A 126 16.86 38.60 -27.43
C LEU A 126 16.58 38.16 -28.87
N LEU A 127 15.91 37.04 -29.09
CA LEU A 127 15.55 36.57 -30.43
C LEU A 127 14.61 37.53 -31.15
N ASP A 128 13.61 38.08 -30.45
CA ASP A 128 12.70 39.09 -30.99
C ASP A 128 13.46 40.33 -31.41
N LYS A 129 14.35 40.88 -30.56
CA LYS A 129 15.18 42.02 -30.84
C LYS A 129 16.14 41.81 -32.01
N LEU A 130 16.60 40.60 -32.24
CA LEU A 130 17.48 40.24 -33.34
C LEU A 130 16.70 39.84 -34.61
N GLY A 131 15.39 39.97 -34.63
CA GLY A 131 14.54 39.65 -35.77
C GLY A 131 14.52 38.12 -36.12
N GLN A 132 14.67 37.26 -35.12
CA GLN A 132 14.76 35.82 -35.31
C GLN A 132 13.40 35.14 -35.06
N GLU A 133 12.37 35.59 -35.76
CA GLU A 133 10.97 35.13 -35.56
C GLU A 133 10.81 33.62 -35.75
N GLU A 134 11.46 33.00 -36.76
CA GLU A 134 11.41 31.56 -36.99
C GLU A 134 12.00 30.74 -35.83
N ALA A 135 13.09 31.23 -35.24
CA ALA A 135 13.69 30.57 -34.08
C ALA A 135 12.77 30.67 -32.87
N LEU A 136 12.17 31.84 -32.63
CA LEU A 136 11.21 32.07 -31.55
C LEU A 136 9.99 31.16 -31.67
N THR A 137 9.35 31.11 -32.84
CA THR A 137 8.17 30.23 -33.08
C THR A 137 8.52 28.77 -32.82
N ARG A 138 9.66 28.28 -33.31
CA ARG A 138 10.10 26.90 -33.07
C ARG A 138 10.25 26.57 -31.59
N GLU A 139 10.84 27.48 -30.82
CA GLU A 139 11.03 27.24 -29.37
C GLU A 139 9.72 27.36 -28.60
N GLU A 140 8.80 28.22 -28.98
CA GLU A 140 7.42 28.26 -28.42
C GLU A 140 6.65 26.97 -28.67
N GLU A 141 6.73 26.41 -29.88
CA GLU A 141 6.12 25.10 -30.19
C GLU A 141 6.75 23.97 -29.38
N ALA A 142 8.08 23.97 -29.23
CA ALA A 142 8.80 22.99 -28.41
C ALA A 142 8.37 23.07 -26.94
N LEU A 143 8.23 24.29 -26.40
CA LEU A 143 7.74 24.52 -25.04
C LEU A 143 6.30 24.03 -24.87
N ALA A 144 5.40 24.35 -25.80
CA ALA A 144 4.03 23.88 -25.75
C ALA A 144 3.92 22.35 -25.82
N LYS A 145 4.81 21.70 -26.58
CA LYS A 145 4.95 20.24 -26.59
C LYS A 145 5.42 19.68 -25.25
N ALA A 146 6.47 20.26 -24.67
CA ALA A 146 6.98 19.84 -23.37
C ALA A 146 5.93 19.99 -22.26
N GLN A 147 5.18 21.09 -22.24
CA GLN A 147 4.09 21.32 -21.29
C GLN A 147 2.99 20.25 -21.40
N ARG A 148 2.62 19.84 -22.63
CA ARG A 148 1.66 18.72 -22.84
C ARG A 148 2.22 17.40 -22.31
N GLN A 149 3.51 17.14 -22.52
CA GLN A 149 4.15 15.94 -21.99
C GLN A 149 4.20 15.94 -20.46
N VAL A 150 4.52 17.08 -19.81
CA VAL A 150 4.45 17.22 -18.35
C VAL A 150 3.03 16.94 -17.85
N ALA A 151 2.02 17.50 -18.53
CA ALA A 151 0.63 17.29 -18.15
C ALA A 151 0.20 15.80 -18.27
N SER A 152 0.68 15.09 -19.29
CA SER A 152 0.39 13.66 -19.48
C SER A 152 1.06 12.76 -18.47
N LEU A 153 2.16 13.19 -17.84
CA LEU A 153 2.89 12.43 -16.82
C LEU A 153 2.43 12.75 -15.38
N ARG A 154 1.49 13.70 -15.24
CA ARG A 154 1.05 14.13 -13.91
C ARG A 154 0.44 12.97 -13.12
N GLY A 155 1.02 12.70 -11.97
CA GLY A 155 0.60 11.61 -11.08
C GLY A 155 1.05 10.21 -11.50
N GLU A 156 1.67 10.03 -12.69
CA GLU A 156 2.22 8.74 -13.14
C GLU A 156 3.64 8.50 -12.62
N THR A 157 4.36 9.58 -12.30
CA THR A 157 5.71 9.52 -11.76
C THR A 157 5.75 9.81 -10.27
N ALA A 158 6.83 9.42 -9.61
CA ALA A 158 7.05 9.68 -8.18
C ALA A 158 7.12 11.17 -7.85
N SER A 159 7.53 12.03 -8.81
CA SER A 159 7.54 13.49 -8.67
C SER A 159 7.27 14.21 -9.98
N ASP A 160 6.16 14.93 -10.04
CA ASP A 160 5.82 15.79 -11.18
C ASP A 160 6.84 16.93 -11.36
N ALA A 161 7.42 17.44 -10.26
CA ALA A 161 8.41 18.50 -10.30
C ALA A 161 9.74 18.06 -10.96
N VAL A 162 10.15 16.81 -10.73
CA VAL A 162 11.33 16.23 -11.36
C VAL A 162 11.08 16.00 -12.86
N ALA A 163 9.92 15.48 -13.21
CA ALA A 163 9.52 15.29 -14.60
C ALA A 163 9.47 16.65 -15.35
N ASP A 164 8.87 17.66 -14.73
CA ASP A 164 8.81 19.02 -15.26
C ASP A 164 10.22 19.62 -15.46
N TYR A 165 11.11 19.46 -14.46
CA TYR A 165 12.48 19.88 -14.57
C TYR A 165 13.17 19.30 -15.82
N PHE A 166 13.12 17.98 -16.01
CA PHE A 166 13.80 17.35 -17.14
C PHE A 166 13.22 17.75 -18.50
N LEU A 167 11.91 17.78 -18.63
CA LEU A 167 11.26 18.09 -19.91
C LEU A 167 11.44 19.55 -20.30
N ARG A 168 11.25 20.49 -19.38
CA ARG A 168 11.48 21.90 -19.67
C ARG A 168 12.99 22.24 -19.79
N LYS A 169 13.86 21.52 -19.07
CA LYS A 169 15.32 21.71 -19.22
C LYS A 169 15.80 21.29 -20.60
N GLN A 170 15.24 20.25 -21.21
CA GLN A 170 15.55 19.89 -22.59
C GLN A 170 15.25 21.06 -23.55
N VAL A 171 14.05 21.66 -23.44
CA VAL A 171 13.66 22.80 -24.25
C VAL A 171 14.57 23.99 -24.01
N LEU A 172 14.84 24.31 -22.74
CA LEU A 172 15.70 25.45 -22.36
C LEU A 172 17.12 25.30 -22.91
N VAL A 173 17.71 24.12 -22.86
CA VAL A 173 19.07 23.86 -23.36
C VAL A 173 19.13 23.94 -24.89
N ASP A 174 18.10 23.45 -25.61
CA ASP A 174 18.00 23.64 -27.07
C ASP A 174 17.89 25.13 -27.42
N TYR A 175 17.13 25.89 -26.62
CA TYR A 175 17.00 27.33 -26.75
C TYR A 175 18.34 28.03 -26.53
N GLU A 176 19.05 27.69 -25.45
CA GLU A 176 20.40 28.19 -25.16
C GLU A 176 21.38 27.89 -26.30
N ALA A 177 21.28 26.69 -26.91
CA ALA A 177 22.09 26.32 -28.06
C ALA A 177 21.81 27.20 -29.28
N SER A 178 20.54 27.53 -29.55
CA SER A 178 20.13 28.43 -30.62
C SER A 178 20.71 29.85 -30.41
N VAL A 179 20.55 30.39 -29.20
CA VAL A 179 21.08 31.71 -28.84
C VAL A 179 22.60 31.72 -28.92
N ALA A 180 23.30 30.68 -28.43
CA ALA A 180 24.74 30.57 -28.54
C ALA A 180 25.24 30.59 -29.99
N GLY A 181 24.47 29.93 -30.90
CA GLY A 181 24.75 29.98 -32.32
C GLY A 181 24.63 31.37 -32.94
N LEU A 182 23.62 32.15 -32.55
CA LEU A 182 23.42 33.54 -33.00
C LEU A 182 24.51 34.51 -32.50
N LEU A 183 25.08 34.22 -31.34
CA LEU A 183 26.16 35.02 -30.75
C LEU A 183 27.58 34.57 -31.18
N ASP A 184 27.68 33.70 -32.22
CA ASP A 184 28.93 33.09 -32.68
C ASP A 184 29.74 32.35 -31.61
N LEU A 185 29.06 31.84 -30.57
CA LEU A 185 29.64 31.05 -29.50
C LEU A 185 29.65 29.55 -29.84
N GLY A 186 30.39 29.15 -30.89
CA GLY A 186 30.35 27.79 -31.45
C GLY A 186 30.64 26.69 -30.42
N ALA A 187 31.67 26.87 -29.59
CA ALA A 187 32.01 25.89 -28.55
C ALA A 187 30.90 25.73 -27.48
N ALA A 188 30.24 26.83 -27.09
CA ALA A 188 29.12 26.79 -26.16
C ALA A 188 27.91 26.11 -26.78
N ARG A 189 27.60 26.43 -28.04
CA ARG A 189 26.51 25.75 -28.81
C ARG A 189 26.71 24.26 -28.88
N ASP A 190 27.90 23.79 -29.21
CA ASP A 190 28.18 22.34 -29.37
C ASP A 190 28.17 21.63 -28.03
N SER A 191 28.64 22.26 -26.96
CA SER A 191 28.50 21.77 -25.59
C SER A 191 27.04 21.62 -25.17
N LEU A 192 26.21 22.64 -25.43
CA LEU A 192 24.77 22.64 -25.13
C LEU A 192 24.01 21.53 -25.90
N ARG A 193 24.36 21.32 -27.17
CA ARG A 193 23.80 20.22 -27.97
C ARG A 193 24.13 18.84 -27.36
N GLY A 194 25.36 18.65 -26.87
CA GLY A 194 25.77 17.46 -26.16
C GLY A 194 24.94 17.23 -24.90
N VAL A 195 24.72 18.29 -24.14
CA VAL A 195 23.83 18.26 -22.96
C VAL A 195 22.39 17.91 -23.31
N ALA A 196 21.83 18.54 -24.35
CA ALA A 196 20.48 18.24 -24.79
C ALA A 196 20.32 16.77 -25.21
N ALA A 197 21.34 16.18 -25.85
CA ALA A 197 21.36 14.75 -26.17
C ALA A 197 21.34 13.88 -24.90
N GLN A 198 22.19 14.19 -23.91
CA GLN A 198 22.21 13.48 -22.63
C GLN A 198 20.87 13.57 -21.88
N LEU A 199 20.24 14.75 -21.87
CA LEU A 199 18.93 14.93 -21.23
C LEU A 199 17.82 14.10 -21.89
N ARG A 200 17.88 13.90 -23.23
CA ARG A 200 16.92 13.04 -23.95
C ARG A 200 17.09 11.56 -23.62
N GLU A 201 18.30 11.15 -23.29
CA GLU A 201 18.62 9.76 -22.92
C GLU A 201 18.44 9.51 -21.42
N ALA A 202 18.33 10.56 -20.61
CA ALA A 202 18.22 10.45 -19.16
C ALA A 202 16.89 9.77 -18.77
N ASP A 203 16.98 8.71 -17.97
CA ASP A 203 15.83 8.06 -17.35
C ASP A 203 15.45 8.81 -16.07
N PHE A 204 14.56 9.78 -16.21
CA PHE A 204 14.05 10.58 -15.10
C PHE A 204 12.69 10.07 -14.57
N ARG A 205 12.06 9.14 -15.28
CA ARG A 205 10.75 8.59 -14.90
C ARG A 205 10.97 7.53 -13.83
N ARG A 206 10.54 7.85 -12.63
CA ARG A 206 10.55 6.91 -11.50
C ARG A 206 9.11 6.54 -11.16
N PRO A 207 8.78 5.24 -11.05
CA PRO A 207 7.46 4.83 -10.58
C PRO A 207 7.25 5.27 -9.13
N LYS A 208 6.01 5.39 -8.71
CA LYS A 208 5.71 5.61 -7.30
C LYS A 208 6.14 4.38 -6.49
N VAL A 209 6.84 4.64 -5.40
CA VAL A 209 7.16 3.59 -4.43
C VAL A 209 5.94 3.44 -3.53
N GLU A 210 5.30 2.27 -3.61
CA GLU A 210 4.13 1.95 -2.79
C GLU A 210 4.49 0.81 -1.84
N VAL A 211 4.00 0.92 -0.61
CA VAL A 211 4.19 -0.10 0.41
C VAL A 211 2.84 -0.71 0.72
N ALA A 212 2.66 -1.98 0.36
CA ALA A 212 1.47 -2.72 0.73
C ALA A 212 1.45 -2.97 2.23
N GLN A 213 0.35 -2.65 2.89
CA GLN A 213 0.22 -2.89 4.32
C GLN A 213 0.34 -4.38 4.63
N ARG A 214 1.15 -4.72 5.65
CA ARG A 214 1.35 -6.08 6.13
C ARG A 214 0.76 -6.23 7.52
N TYR A 215 0.25 -7.42 7.76
CA TYR A 215 -0.31 -7.80 9.05
C TYR A 215 0.49 -8.97 9.61
N PHE A 216 0.84 -8.90 10.89
CA PHE A 216 1.63 -9.90 11.58
C PHE A 216 0.75 -10.67 12.54
N LEU A 217 0.64 -11.97 12.30
CA LEU A 217 -0.14 -12.88 13.11
C LEU A 217 0.81 -13.82 13.86
N ASP A 218 0.46 -14.17 15.11
CA ASP A 218 1.24 -15.11 15.91
C ASP A 218 0.85 -16.54 15.50
N PHE A 219 1.71 -17.17 14.70
CA PHE A 219 1.56 -18.57 14.34
C PHE A 219 2.35 -19.44 15.32
N ASP A 220 1.63 -20.34 16.00
CA ASP A 220 2.18 -21.19 17.05
C ASP A 220 1.86 -22.66 16.81
N SER A 221 2.89 -23.49 16.79
CA SER A 221 2.73 -24.94 16.73
C SER A 221 2.27 -25.51 18.07
N VAL A 222 1.38 -26.51 18.02
CA VAL A 222 0.90 -27.20 19.20
C VAL A 222 1.92 -28.23 19.67
N VAL A 223 2.31 -28.13 20.94
CA VAL A 223 3.17 -29.10 21.62
C VAL A 223 2.49 -29.65 22.88
N PHE A 224 2.89 -30.85 23.31
CA PHE A 224 2.38 -31.47 24.52
C PHE A 224 3.47 -31.49 25.59
N THR A 225 3.19 -30.88 26.72
CA THR A 225 4.15 -30.75 27.83
C THR A 225 3.71 -31.59 29.03
N LYS A 226 4.65 -32.32 29.66
CA LYS A 226 4.40 -33.05 30.91
C LYS A 226 4.21 -32.12 32.08
N THR A 227 4.95 -31.01 32.11
CA THR A 227 4.85 -29.99 33.14
C THR A 227 3.91 -28.88 32.65
N PRO A 228 2.87 -28.53 33.43
CA PRO A 228 1.97 -27.45 33.06
C PRO A 228 2.71 -26.13 32.86
N LYS A 229 2.47 -25.47 31.73
CA LYS A 229 3.03 -24.16 31.40
C LYS A 229 2.21 -23.01 32.00
N TYR A 230 0.97 -23.28 32.36
CA TYR A 230 0.06 -22.32 32.97
C TYR A 230 -0.18 -22.66 34.45
N SER A 231 -0.34 -21.62 35.28
CA SER A 231 -0.56 -21.71 36.70
C SER A 231 -1.45 -20.57 37.18
N TYR A 232 -1.67 -20.43 38.48
CA TYR A 232 -2.38 -19.28 39.02
C TYR A 232 -1.65 -17.96 38.76
N SER A 233 -0.30 -17.97 38.85
CA SER A 233 0.55 -16.80 38.55
C SER A 233 0.81 -16.58 37.07
N ASN A 234 0.56 -17.56 36.22
CA ASN A 234 0.66 -17.50 34.77
C ASN A 234 -0.58 -18.16 34.16
N PRO A 235 -1.74 -17.50 34.18
CA PRO A 235 -2.99 -18.10 33.68
C PRO A 235 -2.99 -18.25 32.17
N ILE A 236 -3.89 -19.11 31.66
CA ILE A 236 -4.16 -19.16 30.22
C ILE A 236 -4.58 -17.76 29.76
N PRO A 237 -3.91 -17.19 28.75
CA PRO A 237 -4.23 -15.86 28.24
C PRO A 237 -5.54 -15.83 27.46
N GLU A 238 -6.09 -14.63 27.29
CA GLU A 238 -7.15 -14.39 26.36
C GLU A 238 -6.66 -14.54 24.92
N CYS A 239 -7.50 -15.06 24.04
CA CYS A 239 -7.17 -15.28 22.65
C CYS A 239 -7.07 -13.94 21.93
N ARG A 240 -5.92 -13.66 21.33
CA ARG A 240 -5.74 -12.45 20.51
C ARG A 240 -6.53 -12.62 19.20
N VAL A 241 -7.48 -11.74 18.95
CA VAL A 241 -8.20 -11.62 17.69
C VAL A 241 -7.54 -10.51 16.88
N TYR A 242 -7.20 -10.79 15.64
CA TYR A 242 -6.56 -9.84 14.74
C TYR A 242 -7.62 -9.19 13.84
N GLU A 243 -7.58 -7.86 13.74
CA GLU A 243 -8.50 -7.10 12.88
C GLU A 243 -8.28 -7.37 11.38
N HIS A 244 -7.09 -7.86 11.02
CA HIS A 244 -6.71 -8.13 9.63
C HIS A 244 -5.93 -9.44 9.52
N GLY A 245 -6.08 -10.08 8.36
CA GLY A 245 -5.42 -11.34 8.03
C GLY A 245 -6.22 -12.57 8.47
N THR A 246 -5.70 -13.74 8.11
CA THR A 246 -6.34 -15.01 8.38
C THR A 246 -5.49 -15.89 9.29
N ILE A 247 -6.07 -16.39 10.38
CA ILE A 247 -5.43 -17.33 11.30
C ILE A 247 -6.37 -18.49 11.63
N TYR A 248 -5.86 -19.72 11.49
CA TYR A 248 -6.56 -20.93 11.87
C TYR A 248 -6.15 -21.35 13.28
N ARG A 249 -7.10 -21.84 14.08
CA ARG A 249 -6.86 -22.40 15.41
C ARG A 249 -7.69 -23.62 15.62
N LEU A 250 -7.40 -24.37 16.68
CA LEU A 250 -8.16 -25.54 17.08
C LEU A 250 -8.95 -25.23 18.35
N LEU A 251 -10.27 -25.25 18.26
CA LEU A 251 -11.18 -25.17 19.39
C LEU A 251 -11.20 -26.52 20.10
N LEU A 252 -10.71 -26.54 21.33
CA LEU A 252 -10.64 -27.76 22.17
C LEU A 252 -11.97 -28.07 22.87
N GLY A 253 -12.77 -27.04 23.07
CA GLY A 253 -14.10 -27.18 23.66
C GLY A 253 -14.67 -25.87 24.17
N THR A 254 -16.00 -25.87 24.36
CA THR A 254 -16.79 -24.75 24.87
C THR A 254 -17.46 -25.18 26.18
N PHE A 255 -17.30 -24.36 27.24
CA PHE A 255 -17.73 -24.74 28.61
C PHE A 255 -18.49 -23.59 29.26
N ASN A 256 -19.46 -23.91 30.10
CA ASN A 256 -20.23 -22.93 30.87
C ASN A 256 -19.40 -22.22 31.95
N THR A 257 -18.26 -22.79 32.36
CA THR A 257 -17.38 -22.22 33.39
C THR A 257 -15.93 -22.38 33.01
N LYS A 258 -15.08 -21.53 33.57
CA LYS A 258 -13.63 -21.61 33.42
C LYS A 258 -13.09 -22.99 33.80
N ARG A 259 -12.18 -23.54 32.99
CA ARG A 259 -11.63 -24.90 33.18
C ARG A 259 -10.22 -24.85 33.75
N ALA A 260 -9.88 -25.87 34.53
CA ALA A 260 -8.52 -26.08 35.01
C ALA A 260 -7.59 -26.48 33.84
N VAL A 261 -6.31 -26.10 33.91
CA VAL A 261 -5.29 -26.40 32.87
C VAL A 261 -5.17 -27.92 32.60
N SER A 262 -5.34 -28.73 33.65
CA SER A 262 -5.32 -30.22 33.51
C SER A 262 -6.36 -30.79 32.55
N THR A 263 -7.45 -30.07 32.30
CA THR A 263 -8.48 -30.45 31.31
C THR A 263 -7.88 -30.60 29.90
N PHE A 264 -6.85 -29.85 29.60
CA PHE A 264 -6.23 -29.72 28.25
C PHE A 264 -5.02 -30.64 28.06
N ARG A 265 -4.81 -31.65 28.94
CA ARG A 265 -3.86 -32.76 28.74
C ARG A 265 -2.44 -32.34 28.34
N GLY A 266 -1.99 -31.20 28.79
CA GLY A 266 -0.65 -30.68 28.49
C GLY A 266 -0.50 -30.01 27.13
N ALA A 267 -1.57 -29.78 26.38
CA ALA A 267 -1.53 -29.00 25.15
C ALA A 267 -1.04 -27.56 25.42
N TYR A 268 -0.15 -27.06 24.58
CA TYR A 268 0.43 -25.72 24.64
C TYR A 268 0.73 -25.25 23.20
N PRO A 269 0.50 -23.97 22.86
CA PRO A 269 -0.12 -22.94 23.69
C PRO A 269 -1.62 -23.11 23.86
N LEU A 270 -2.18 -22.49 24.89
CA LEU A 270 -3.62 -22.37 25.09
C LEU A 270 -4.02 -20.90 25.16
N SER A 271 -5.21 -20.61 24.63
CA SER A 271 -5.90 -19.34 24.83
C SER A 271 -7.39 -19.55 25.03
N TYR A 272 -8.10 -18.53 25.51
CA TYR A 272 -9.55 -18.59 25.65
C TYR A 272 -10.24 -17.33 25.16
N LEU A 273 -11.51 -17.47 24.76
CA LEU A 273 -12.47 -16.37 24.60
C LEU A 273 -13.76 -16.72 25.32
N VAL A 274 -14.43 -15.70 25.79
CA VAL A 274 -15.82 -15.84 26.27
C VAL A 274 -16.71 -15.38 25.12
N ASN A 275 -17.55 -16.28 24.63
CA ASN A 275 -18.47 -15.95 23.54
C ASN A 275 -19.68 -15.14 24.05
N ASP A 276 -20.54 -14.69 23.14
CA ASP A 276 -21.71 -13.86 23.43
C ASP A 276 -22.74 -14.56 24.35
N GLU A 277 -22.69 -15.89 24.43
CA GLU A 277 -23.50 -16.71 25.36
C GLU A 277 -22.85 -16.82 26.76
N GLY A 278 -21.73 -16.16 27.01
CA GLY A 278 -20.98 -16.24 28.26
C GLY A 278 -20.22 -17.57 28.47
N LYS A 279 -20.05 -18.37 27.41
CA LYS A 279 -19.35 -19.66 27.46
C LYS A 279 -17.86 -19.47 27.18
N TRP A 280 -17.04 -20.26 27.88
CA TRP A 280 -15.59 -20.27 27.77
C TRP A 280 -15.17 -21.21 26.63
N CYS A 281 -14.67 -20.61 25.55
CA CYS A 281 -14.12 -21.29 24.38
C CYS A 281 -12.60 -21.36 24.53
N TYR A 282 -12.02 -22.57 24.48
CA TYR A 282 -10.57 -22.73 24.61
C TYR A 282 -9.96 -23.17 23.30
N PHE A 283 -8.90 -22.48 22.91
CA PHE A 283 -8.19 -22.66 21.64
C PHE A 283 -6.75 -23.08 21.86
N THR A 284 -6.17 -23.74 20.87
CA THR A 284 -4.75 -24.05 20.80
C THR A 284 -4.20 -23.85 19.41
N GLY A 285 -2.90 -23.55 19.32
CA GLY A 285 -2.20 -23.32 18.08
C GLY A 285 -2.56 -22.01 17.40
N GLY A 286 -1.85 -21.73 16.34
CA GLY A 286 -2.08 -20.66 15.39
C GLY A 286 -1.41 -21.08 14.08
N PHE A 287 -2.19 -21.25 13.01
CA PHE A 287 -1.72 -21.81 11.75
C PHE A 287 -2.03 -20.87 10.59
N ALA A 288 -1.15 -20.84 9.61
CA ALA A 288 -1.31 -20.02 8.42
C ALA A 288 -2.31 -20.66 7.43
N THR A 289 -2.42 -21.99 7.42
CA THR A 289 -3.26 -22.73 6.49
C THR A 289 -4.22 -23.67 7.20
N ARG A 290 -5.30 -24.03 6.50
CA ARG A 290 -6.27 -25.01 6.98
C ARG A 290 -5.65 -26.40 7.08
N GLU A 291 -4.80 -26.78 6.12
CA GLU A 291 -4.13 -28.08 6.05
C GLU A 291 -3.23 -28.33 7.27
N GLU A 292 -2.53 -27.29 7.74
CA GLU A 292 -1.74 -27.36 8.97
C GLU A 292 -2.65 -27.61 10.19
N ALA A 293 -3.77 -26.87 10.30
CA ALA A 293 -4.73 -27.04 11.38
C ALA A 293 -5.36 -28.44 11.36
N ASP A 294 -5.78 -28.96 10.20
CA ASP A 294 -6.36 -30.30 10.03
C ASP A 294 -5.36 -31.39 10.43
N SER A 295 -4.08 -31.23 10.06
CA SER A 295 -3.00 -32.13 10.45
C SER A 295 -2.87 -32.21 11.99
N VAL A 296 -2.83 -31.05 12.65
CA VAL A 296 -2.73 -30.97 14.12
C VAL A 296 -4.02 -31.40 14.81
N GLN A 297 -5.19 -31.19 14.22
CA GLN A 297 -6.45 -31.74 14.71
C GLN A 297 -6.38 -33.28 14.85
N THR A 298 -5.76 -33.93 13.87
CA THR A 298 -5.56 -35.39 13.91
C THR A 298 -4.62 -35.79 15.05
N VAL A 299 -3.59 -35.01 15.33
CA VAL A 299 -2.68 -35.23 16.47
C VAL A 299 -3.42 -35.06 17.79
N LEU A 300 -4.23 -34.01 17.94
CA LEU A 300 -5.07 -33.80 19.14
C LEU A 300 -6.01 -34.94 19.41
N LYS A 301 -6.68 -35.52 18.39
CA LYS A 301 -7.52 -36.70 18.52
C LYS A 301 -6.74 -37.89 19.08
N LYS A 302 -5.51 -38.14 18.63
CA LYS A 302 -4.63 -39.20 19.17
C LYS A 302 -4.23 -38.95 20.63
N HIS A 303 -4.13 -37.68 21.05
CA HIS A 303 -3.89 -37.30 22.45
C HIS A 303 -5.14 -37.28 23.31
N GLY A 304 -6.27 -37.79 22.80
CA GLY A 304 -7.51 -38.03 23.53
C GLY A 304 -8.46 -36.83 23.63
N PHE A 305 -8.28 -35.81 22.79
CA PHE A 305 -9.31 -34.80 22.59
C PHE A 305 -10.43 -35.39 21.73
N VAL A 306 -11.63 -35.41 22.25
CA VAL A 306 -12.74 -36.14 21.61
C VAL A 306 -13.19 -35.45 20.33
N ARG A 307 -13.27 -34.14 20.34
CA ARG A 307 -13.84 -33.36 19.24
C ARG A 307 -13.17 -31.97 19.12
N PRO A 308 -11.86 -31.91 18.77
CA PRO A 308 -11.26 -30.65 18.44
C PRO A 308 -11.81 -30.16 17.10
N GLU A 309 -12.17 -28.88 17.01
CA GLU A 309 -12.77 -28.28 15.82
C GLU A 309 -11.81 -27.27 15.22
N VAL A 310 -11.67 -27.27 13.89
CA VAL A 310 -10.90 -26.24 13.18
C VAL A 310 -11.75 -25.00 13.07
N VAL A 311 -11.19 -23.88 13.51
CA VAL A 311 -11.81 -22.57 13.46
C VAL A 311 -10.86 -21.58 12.76
N VAL A 312 -11.43 -20.53 12.19
CA VAL A 312 -10.70 -19.50 11.51
C VAL A 312 -11.19 -18.11 11.90
N TRP A 313 -10.28 -17.17 12.04
CA TRP A 313 -10.55 -15.73 12.01
C TRP A 313 -10.02 -15.18 10.71
N THR A 314 -10.86 -14.50 9.96
CA THR A 314 -10.48 -13.74 8.77
C THR A 314 -10.95 -12.30 9.00
N ASP A 315 -10.00 -11.36 9.06
CA ASP A 315 -10.27 -9.94 9.30
C ASP A 315 -11.19 -9.71 10.54
N GLY A 316 -10.87 -10.41 11.63
CA GLY A 316 -11.61 -10.34 12.88
C GLY A 316 -12.90 -11.18 12.93
N VAL A 317 -13.34 -11.72 11.81
CA VAL A 317 -14.57 -12.51 11.72
C VAL A 317 -14.30 -13.98 12.03
N TYR A 318 -14.96 -14.51 13.06
CA TYR A 318 -14.87 -15.91 13.48
C TYR A 318 -15.74 -16.83 12.63
N ARG A 319 -15.20 -17.98 12.21
CA ARG A 319 -15.95 -19.06 11.57
C ARG A 319 -15.48 -20.41 12.09
N ASN A 320 -16.41 -21.36 12.25
CA ASN A 320 -16.10 -22.72 12.66
C ASN A 320 -16.19 -23.66 11.46
N LEU A 321 -15.04 -23.95 10.86
CA LEU A 321 -14.96 -24.76 9.64
C LEU A 321 -15.34 -26.23 9.83
N SER A 322 -15.25 -26.75 11.05
CA SER A 322 -15.67 -28.12 11.37
C SER A 322 -17.20 -28.29 11.48
N ARG A 323 -17.92 -27.17 11.52
CA ARG A 323 -19.38 -27.12 11.53
C ARG A 323 -19.97 -26.61 10.23
N GLU A 324 -19.11 -26.09 9.32
CA GLU A 324 -19.55 -25.72 7.99
C GLU A 324 -19.74 -26.96 7.12
N PRO A 325 -20.73 -26.99 6.21
CA PRO A 325 -20.90 -28.08 5.26
C PRO A 325 -19.64 -28.19 4.36
N GLU A 326 -19.31 -29.42 3.97
CA GLU A 326 -18.16 -29.66 3.07
C GLU A 326 -18.28 -28.83 1.79
N ALA A 327 -17.13 -28.35 1.26
CA ALA A 327 -17.09 -27.57 0.05
C ALA A 327 -17.77 -28.29 -1.12
N GLY A 328 -18.86 -27.71 -1.63
CA GLY A 328 -19.71 -28.29 -2.65
C GLY A 328 -21.11 -28.78 -2.14
N ALA A 329 -21.35 -28.86 -0.84
CA ALA A 329 -22.67 -29.02 -0.31
C ALA A 329 -23.46 -27.72 -0.40
N VAL A 330 -24.63 -27.75 -1.00
CA VAL A 330 -25.53 -26.59 -1.04
C VAL A 330 -25.96 -26.29 0.40
N ALA A 331 -25.66 -25.10 0.88
CA ALA A 331 -26.09 -24.62 2.18
C ALA A 331 -27.15 -23.53 2.00
N TYR A 332 -27.97 -23.34 3.02
CA TYR A 332 -29.06 -22.38 3.00
C TYR A 332 -28.88 -21.38 4.13
N ARG A 333 -29.26 -20.14 3.94
CA ARG A 333 -29.34 -19.11 4.98
C ARG A 333 -30.68 -18.39 4.89
N ILE A 334 -31.13 -17.87 6.02
CA ILE A 334 -32.34 -17.05 6.05
C ILE A 334 -31.92 -15.59 6.12
N GLU A 335 -32.35 -14.81 5.15
CA GLU A 335 -32.20 -13.38 5.11
C GLU A 335 -33.51 -12.72 5.53
N ILE A 336 -33.43 -11.75 6.45
CA ILE A 336 -34.57 -11.04 7.01
C ILE A 336 -34.36 -9.56 6.78
N ASP A 337 -35.18 -8.98 5.92
CA ASP A 337 -35.17 -7.56 5.59
C ASP A 337 -36.44 -6.88 6.12
N GLY A 338 -36.41 -5.54 6.16
CA GLY A 338 -37.61 -4.74 6.48
C GLY A 338 -37.69 -4.23 7.91
N ALA A 339 -36.66 -4.45 8.76
CA ALA A 339 -36.63 -3.89 10.10
C ALA A 339 -35.25 -3.40 10.52
N ASP A 340 -35.21 -2.27 11.26
CA ASP A 340 -33.97 -1.81 11.89
C ASP A 340 -33.60 -2.62 13.14
N ALA A 341 -34.59 -3.26 13.77
CA ALA A 341 -34.42 -4.17 14.91
C ALA A 341 -35.52 -5.21 14.88
N LEU A 342 -35.14 -6.48 15.17
CA LEU A 342 -36.09 -7.57 15.27
C LEU A 342 -36.87 -7.51 16.60
N SER A 343 -38.18 -7.83 16.56
CA SER A 343 -39.03 -7.93 17.75
C SER A 343 -38.56 -9.07 18.66
N GLU A 344 -38.94 -9.00 19.94
CA GLU A 344 -38.60 -10.04 20.91
C GLU A 344 -39.20 -11.40 20.51
N GLU A 345 -40.39 -11.40 19.93
CA GLU A 345 -41.06 -12.61 19.45
C GLU A 345 -40.29 -13.29 18.30
N VAL A 346 -39.81 -12.49 17.34
CA VAL A 346 -38.95 -12.97 16.24
C VAL A 346 -37.63 -13.51 16.78
N ARG A 347 -36.99 -12.86 17.74
CA ARG A 347 -35.76 -13.35 18.37
C ARG A 347 -35.95 -14.64 19.13
N GLN A 348 -37.04 -14.81 19.86
CA GLN A 348 -37.38 -16.03 20.57
C GLN A 348 -37.67 -17.18 19.58
N THR A 349 -38.34 -16.88 18.47
CA THR A 349 -38.60 -17.87 17.40
C THR A 349 -37.28 -18.34 16.78
N ILE A 350 -36.35 -17.43 16.51
CA ILE A 350 -35.01 -17.79 16.03
C ILE A 350 -34.30 -18.66 17.08
N ALA A 351 -34.23 -18.22 18.33
CA ALA A 351 -33.54 -18.94 19.39
C ALA A 351 -34.09 -20.36 19.60
N SER A 352 -35.42 -20.58 19.41
CA SER A 352 -36.04 -21.86 19.60
C SER A 352 -35.91 -22.81 18.42
N LEU A 353 -35.88 -22.31 17.19
CA LEU A 353 -35.97 -23.14 15.97
C LEU A 353 -34.68 -23.14 15.13
N SER A 354 -33.73 -22.25 15.43
CA SER A 354 -32.47 -22.19 14.68
C SER A 354 -31.46 -23.30 15.03
N GLU A 355 -31.78 -24.16 16.01
CA GLU A 355 -30.91 -25.24 16.49
C GLU A 355 -29.51 -24.73 16.92
N GLY A 356 -29.45 -23.52 17.49
CA GLY A 356 -28.21 -22.90 17.98
C GLY A 356 -27.38 -22.20 16.88
N ARG A 357 -27.97 -21.93 15.74
CA ARG A 357 -27.33 -21.13 14.67
C ARG A 357 -27.42 -19.66 15.00
N GLU A 358 -26.37 -18.94 14.66
CA GLU A 358 -26.20 -17.51 15.01
C GLU A 358 -27.08 -16.60 14.15
N LEU A 359 -27.64 -15.59 14.81
CA LEU A 359 -28.24 -14.41 14.17
C LEU A 359 -27.19 -13.34 14.04
N SER A 360 -26.89 -12.91 12.83
CA SER A 360 -25.95 -11.82 12.54
C SER A 360 -26.62 -10.71 11.75
N ARG A 361 -26.05 -9.50 11.80
CA ARG A 361 -26.50 -8.37 11.00
C ARG A 361 -25.49 -8.10 9.90
N VAL A 362 -25.97 -8.05 8.65
CA VAL A 362 -25.15 -7.77 7.47
C VAL A 362 -25.55 -6.41 6.89
N GLY A 363 -24.61 -5.49 6.84
CA GLY A 363 -24.86 -4.13 6.35
C GLY A 363 -25.85 -3.34 7.22
N SER A 364 -26.54 -2.37 6.62
CA SER A 364 -27.39 -1.41 7.34
C SER A 364 -28.82 -1.86 7.61
N GLY A 365 -29.25 -3.07 7.22
CA GLY A 365 -30.66 -3.43 7.35
C GLY A 365 -31.06 -4.90 7.22
N THR A 366 -30.13 -5.80 6.89
CA THR A 366 -30.43 -7.23 6.71
C THR A 366 -29.94 -8.03 7.90
N PHE A 367 -30.82 -8.84 8.50
CA PHE A 367 -30.43 -9.86 9.49
C PHE A 367 -30.29 -11.20 8.79
N VAL A 368 -29.31 -12.00 9.20
CA VAL A 368 -29.04 -13.31 8.63
C VAL A 368 -28.99 -14.35 9.73
N VAL A 369 -29.75 -15.41 9.56
CA VAL A 369 -29.69 -16.59 10.43
C VAL A 369 -28.90 -17.68 9.75
N GLY A 370 -27.81 -18.05 10.35
CA GLY A 370 -26.80 -19.08 10.14
C GLY A 370 -26.85 -19.88 8.85
N THR A 371 -26.07 -20.96 8.81
CA THR A 371 -26.05 -21.88 7.65
C THR A 371 -26.81 -23.15 7.98
N PHE A 372 -27.71 -23.56 7.12
CA PHE A 372 -28.48 -24.77 7.23
C PHE A 372 -28.05 -25.74 6.13
N ASP A 373 -27.77 -26.97 6.50
CA ASP A 373 -27.43 -28.06 5.56
C ASP A 373 -28.69 -28.68 4.91
N ASP A 374 -29.85 -28.47 5.55
CA ASP A 374 -31.13 -28.96 5.06
C ASP A 374 -32.09 -27.78 4.81
N ARG A 375 -32.49 -27.63 3.55
CA ARG A 375 -33.45 -26.63 3.11
C ARG A 375 -34.79 -26.70 3.88
N ALA A 376 -35.25 -27.90 4.20
CA ALA A 376 -36.52 -28.05 4.90
C ALA A 376 -36.47 -27.49 6.33
N VAL A 377 -35.31 -27.49 6.97
CA VAL A 377 -35.11 -26.83 8.28
C VAL A 377 -35.14 -25.32 8.13
N ALA A 378 -34.44 -24.77 7.12
CA ALA A 378 -34.46 -23.34 6.82
C ALA A 378 -35.86 -22.84 6.43
N ASP A 379 -36.57 -23.57 5.59
CA ASP A 379 -37.94 -23.24 5.17
C ASP A 379 -38.92 -23.23 6.36
N ARG A 380 -38.82 -24.20 7.29
CA ARG A 380 -39.68 -24.24 8.53
C ARG A 380 -39.41 -23.01 9.41
N LEU A 381 -38.15 -22.63 9.62
CA LEU A 381 -37.84 -21.45 10.41
C LEU A 381 -38.33 -20.19 9.67
N ALA A 382 -38.09 -20.05 8.38
CA ALA A 382 -38.56 -18.93 7.58
C ALA A 382 -40.11 -18.79 7.63
N GLU A 383 -40.84 -19.87 7.60
CA GLU A 383 -42.29 -19.85 7.73
C GLU A 383 -42.75 -19.43 9.14
N ALA A 384 -42.09 -19.92 10.18
CA ALA A 384 -42.37 -19.51 11.56
C ALA A 384 -42.09 -18.01 11.78
N LEU A 385 -41.02 -17.49 11.16
CA LEU A 385 -40.68 -16.05 11.22
C LEU A 385 -41.72 -15.17 10.49
N ARG A 386 -42.24 -15.62 9.33
CA ARG A 386 -43.34 -14.93 8.64
C ARG A 386 -44.64 -14.88 9.43
N GLN A 387 -44.87 -15.93 10.23
CA GLN A 387 -46.03 -15.98 11.12
C GLN A 387 -45.85 -15.08 12.35
N ALA A 388 -44.63 -14.96 12.86
CA ALA A 388 -44.29 -14.08 14.00
C ALA A 388 -44.33 -12.59 13.63
N ASP A 389 -43.94 -12.22 12.40
CA ASP A 389 -44.02 -10.86 11.91
C ASP A 389 -44.19 -10.84 10.38
N ALA A 390 -45.43 -10.54 9.96
CA ALA A 390 -45.80 -10.51 8.55
C ALA A 390 -45.25 -9.28 7.79
N ALA A 391 -44.66 -8.28 8.47
CA ALA A 391 -44.06 -7.12 7.87
C ALA A 391 -42.62 -7.35 7.41
N LEU A 392 -41.99 -8.43 7.86
CA LEU A 392 -40.61 -8.78 7.48
C LEU A 392 -40.55 -9.47 6.13
N GLU A 393 -39.60 -9.07 5.31
CA GLU A 393 -39.30 -9.76 4.06
C GLU A 393 -38.27 -10.87 4.33
N ILE A 394 -38.74 -12.15 4.29
CA ILE A 394 -37.93 -13.30 4.67
C ILE A 394 -37.62 -14.14 3.44
N LYS A 395 -36.35 -14.33 3.15
CA LYS A 395 -35.85 -15.15 2.03
C LYS A 395 -34.97 -16.27 2.54
N VAL A 396 -35.11 -17.46 1.94
CA VAL A 396 -34.15 -18.55 2.10
C VAL A 396 -33.22 -18.49 0.88
N ALA A 397 -31.98 -18.08 1.11
CA ALA A 397 -30.98 -17.99 0.07
C ALA A 397 -30.10 -19.24 0.03
N GLU A 398 -29.83 -19.74 -1.15
CA GLU A 398 -28.85 -20.78 -1.42
C GLU A 398 -27.44 -20.20 -1.36
N ILE A 399 -26.56 -20.80 -0.57
CA ILE A 399 -25.15 -20.46 -0.52
C ILE A 399 -24.39 -21.60 -1.19
N VAL A 400 -23.83 -21.35 -2.36
CA VAL A 400 -22.83 -22.24 -2.94
C VAL A 400 -21.48 -21.74 -2.47
N PRO A 401 -20.72 -22.51 -1.67
CA PRO A 401 -19.37 -22.11 -1.30
C PRO A 401 -18.55 -21.94 -2.59
N GLN A 402 -18.11 -20.71 -2.85
CA GLN A 402 -17.15 -20.48 -3.94
C GLN A 402 -15.82 -21.10 -3.49
N THR A 403 -15.35 -22.07 -4.23
CA THR A 403 -13.96 -22.55 -4.16
C THR A 403 -13.09 -21.44 -4.74
N GLU A 404 -12.37 -20.72 -3.87
CA GLU A 404 -11.18 -19.95 -4.28
C GLU A 404 -10.00 -20.88 -4.53
#